data_4a69de0a37259820cbd0950e86d5058d
#
_entry.id   4a69de0a37259820cbd0950e86d5058d
#
_cell.length_a   1.000
_cell.length_b   1.000
_cell.length_c   1.000
_cell.angle_alpha   90.00
_cell.angle_beta   90.00
_cell.angle_gamma   90.00
#
_symmetry.space_group_name_H-M   'P 1'
#
loop_
_entity.id
_entity.type
_entity.pdbx_description
1 polymer ?
#
loop_
_entity_poly.entity_id
_entity_poly.type
_entity_poly.pdbx_seq_one_letter_code
_entity_poly.pdbx_strand_id
1 'polypeptide(L)'
;MTAIARYLVDDLDEAVRFYSERLGFRVGKTFGPVTTMHRGDLELWLSGPGSSGRGQAGALPGGWNRIVLDVPQLEEAAAGLTARGERVDGPAGSWRLVEDPWSNPIELFEAK
;
A
#
# COMPACT_ATOMS: atom_id res chain seq x y z
N MET A 1 8.10 -1.29 -19.99
CA MET A 1 8.77 -1.63 -18.71
C MET A 1 7.90 -1.14 -17.57
N THR A 2 7.63 -1.99 -16.60
CA THR A 2 6.77 -1.65 -15.46
C THR A 2 7.61 -1.11 -14.31
N ALA A 3 7.16 -0.03 -13.71
CA ALA A 3 7.77 0.46 -12.50
C ALA A 3 7.29 -0.39 -11.32
N ILE A 4 8.22 -0.76 -10.44
CA ILE A 4 7.96 -1.63 -9.31
C ILE A 4 8.35 -0.90 -8.03
N ALA A 5 7.43 -0.86 -7.08
CA ALA A 5 7.73 -0.39 -5.73
C ALA A 5 7.77 -1.59 -4.79
N ARG A 6 8.51 -1.46 -3.69
CA ARG A 6 8.57 -2.51 -2.68
C ARG A 6 8.24 -1.92 -1.33
N TYR A 7 7.32 -2.58 -0.62
CA TYR A 7 7.05 -2.27 0.78
C TYR A 7 7.33 -3.50 1.63
N LEU A 8 7.98 -3.27 2.76
CA LEU A 8 8.26 -4.33 3.72
C LEU A 8 7.05 -4.51 4.64
N VAL A 9 6.66 -5.74 4.85
CA VAL A 9 5.52 -6.09 5.71
C VAL A 9 5.91 -7.26 6.61
N ASP A 10 5.23 -7.41 7.73
CA ASP A 10 5.56 -8.47 8.68
C ASP A 10 4.71 -9.72 8.49
N ASP A 11 3.53 -9.59 7.91
CA ASP A 11 2.62 -10.71 7.65
C ASP A 11 2.10 -10.57 6.22
N LEU A 12 2.55 -11.46 5.34
CA LEU A 12 2.24 -11.35 3.93
C LEU A 12 0.75 -11.56 3.64
N ASP A 13 0.11 -12.52 4.31
CA ASP A 13 -1.32 -12.77 4.08
C ASP A 13 -2.17 -11.58 4.50
N GLU A 14 -1.85 -10.98 5.65
CA GLU A 14 -2.56 -9.79 6.11
C GLU A 14 -2.34 -8.61 5.18
N ALA A 15 -1.12 -8.46 4.66
CA ALA A 15 -0.80 -7.40 3.71
C ALA A 15 -1.61 -7.56 2.42
N VAL A 16 -1.66 -8.78 1.88
CA VAL A 16 -2.43 -9.04 0.67
C VAL A 16 -3.90 -8.68 0.88
N ARG A 17 -4.47 -9.03 2.03
CA ARG A 17 -5.86 -8.67 2.33
C ARG A 17 -6.02 -7.15 2.42
N PHE A 18 -5.11 -6.46 3.09
CA PHE A 18 -5.20 -5.01 3.22
C PHE A 18 -5.18 -4.33 1.85
N TYR A 19 -4.18 -4.63 1.04
CA TYR A 19 -4.03 -3.96 -0.25
C TYR A 19 -5.15 -4.32 -1.23
N SER A 20 -5.64 -5.55 -1.21
CA SER A 20 -6.75 -5.92 -2.09
C SER A 20 -8.09 -5.40 -1.61
N GLU A 21 -8.40 -5.51 -0.32
CA GLU A 21 -9.73 -5.19 0.20
C GLU A 21 -9.90 -3.72 0.51
N ARG A 22 -8.84 -3.03 0.94
CA ARG A 22 -8.93 -1.61 1.30
C ARG A 22 -8.56 -0.68 0.15
N LEU A 23 -7.63 -1.08 -0.70
CA LEU A 23 -7.07 -0.19 -1.72
C LEU A 23 -7.31 -0.67 -3.15
N GLY A 24 -7.98 -1.79 -3.33
CA GLY A 24 -8.38 -2.26 -4.66
C GLY A 24 -7.25 -2.81 -5.52
N PHE A 25 -6.15 -3.24 -4.92
CA PHE A 25 -5.09 -3.89 -5.67
C PHE A 25 -5.52 -5.28 -6.12
N ARG A 26 -5.04 -5.68 -7.29
CA ARG A 26 -5.24 -7.04 -7.80
C ARG A 26 -4.03 -7.87 -7.40
N VAL A 27 -4.28 -9.08 -6.88
CA VAL A 27 -3.22 -9.99 -6.49
C VAL A 27 -2.57 -10.60 -7.73
N GLY A 28 -1.25 -10.57 -7.78
CA GLY A 28 -0.49 -11.20 -8.87
C GLY A 28 0.06 -12.55 -8.44
N LYS A 29 1.38 -12.67 -8.35
CA LYS A 29 2.05 -13.94 -8.07
C LYS A 29 2.70 -13.88 -6.69
N THR A 30 2.77 -15.04 -6.05
CA THR A 30 3.56 -15.22 -4.84
C THR A 30 4.77 -16.07 -5.16
N PHE A 31 5.96 -15.58 -4.80
CA PHE A 31 7.19 -16.35 -4.94
C PHE A 31 8.01 -16.16 -3.67
N GLY A 32 8.13 -17.25 -2.90
CA GLY A 32 8.79 -17.19 -1.60
C GLY A 32 8.10 -16.18 -0.68
N PRO A 33 8.85 -15.27 -0.05
CA PRO A 33 8.28 -14.29 0.88
C PRO A 33 7.77 -13.02 0.21
N VAL A 34 7.50 -13.04 -1.09
CA VAL A 34 7.07 -11.85 -1.85
C VAL A 34 5.79 -12.16 -2.60
N THR A 35 4.82 -11.24 -2.52
CA THR A 35 3.61 -11.28 -3.37
C THR A 35 3.55 -10.00 -4.18
N THR A 36 3.34 -10.13 -5.48
CA THR A 36 3.17 -8.97 -6.35
C THR A 36 1.72 -8.54 -6.37
N MET A 37 1.50 -7.25 -6.29
CA MET A 37 0.16 -6.64 -6.34
C MET A 37 0.14 -5.62 -7.47
N HIS A 38 -1.01 -5.44 -8.09
CA HIS A 38 -1.13 -4.56 -9.25
C HIS A 38 -2.31 -3.61 -9.08
N ARG A 39 -2.09 -2.34 -9.40
CA ARG A 39 -3.15 -1.34 -9.45
C ARG A 39 -2.79 -0.35 -10.56
N GLY A 40 -3.59 -0.36 -11.64
CA GLY A 40 -3.25 0.41 -12.84
C GLY A 40 -1.87 -0.03 -13.36
N ASP A 41 -0.99 0.93 -13.55
CA ASP A 41 0.37 0.67 -14.04
C ASP A 41 1.37 0.41 -12.92
N LEU A 42 0.93 0.46 -11.67
CA LEU A 42 1.80 0.22 -10.54
C LEU A 42 1.88 -1.27 -10.24
N GLU A 43 3.09 -1.75 -10.10
CA GLU A 43 3.35 -3.08 -9.54
C GLU A 43 4.00 -2.87 -8.18
N LEU A 44 3.38 -3.43 -7.14
CA LEU A 44 3.86 -3.31 -5.77
C LEU A 44 4.26 -4.70 -5.27
N TRP A 45 5.48 -4.82 -4.81
CA TRP A 45 5.96 -6.06 -4.22
C TRP A 45 5.83 -5.96 -2.71
N LEU A 46 4.94 -6.76 -2.15
CA LEU A 46 4.83 -6.90 -0.71
C LEU A 46 5.86 -7.92 -0.27
N SER A 47 6.82 -7.47 0.53
CA SER A 47 8.00 -8.26 0.88
C SER A 47 7.96 -8.60 2.36
N GLY A 48 7.69 -9.86 2.67
CA GLY A 48 7.59 -10.35 4.03
C GLY A 48 8.95 -10.70 4.63
N PRO A 49 8.95 -11.26 5.86
CA PRO A 49 10.18 -11.73 6.49
C PRO A 49 10.87 -12.77 5.62
N GLY A 50 12.19 -12.67 5.52
CA GLY A 50 12.98 -13.57 4.69
C GLY A 50 13.18 -13.09 3.27
N SER A 51 12.53 -12.01 2.85
CA SER A 51 12.74 -11.44 1.52
C SER A 51 14.11 -10.75 1.45
N SER A 52 14.59 -10.54 0.22
CA SER A 52 15.89 -9.88 0.03
C SER A 52 15.90 -8.45 0.57
N GLY A 53 14.73 -7.77 0.53
CA GLY A 53 14.62 -6.44 1.10
C GLY A 53 14.86 -6.40 2.61
N ARG A 54 14.54 -7.50 3.30
CA ARG A 54 14.73 -7.60 4.75
C ARG A 54 16.15 -7.99 5.14
N GLY A 55 16.96 -8.37 4.18
CA GLY A 55 18.36 -8.69 4.42
C GLY A 55 19.24 -7.47 4.64
N GLN A 56 18.72 -6.27 4.41
CA GLN A 56 19.45 -5.03 4.61
C GLN A 56 19.46 -4.68 6.10
N ALA A 57 20.61 -4.29 6.62
CA ALA A 57 20.71 -3.87 8.02
C ALA A 57 19.80 -2.67 8.25
N GLY A 58 18.94 -2.76 9.24
CA GLY A 58 18.00 -1.70 9.58
C GLY A 58 16.78 -1.61 8.68
N ALA A 59 16.58 -2.55 7.76
CA ALA A 59 15.42 -2.55 6.89
C ALA A 59 14.20 -3.04 7.67
N LEU A 60 13.26 -2.15 7.90
CA LEU A 60 12.04 -2.40 8.66
C LEU A 60 10.84 -1.84 7.90
N PRO A 61 9.62 -2.34 8.18
CA PRO A 61 8.41 -1.74 7.61
C PRO A 61 8.26 -0.28 8.01
N GLY A 62 7.54 0.49 7.20
CA GLY A 62 7.35 1.91 7.40
C GLY A 62 8.50 2.71 6.83
N GLY A 63 8.59 3.97 7.20
CA GLY A 63 9.69 4.83 6.79
C GLY A 63 9.26 5.96 5.86
N TRP A 64 10.17 6.39 5.02
CA TRP A 64 10.01 7.63 4.24
C TRP A 64 9.27 7.45 2.94
N ASN A 65 9.41 6.28 2.30
CA ASN A 65 8.86 6.07 0.97
C ASN A 65 7.34 6.10 1.02
N ARG A 66 6.75 6.67 -0.02
CA ARG A 66 5.31 6.81 -0.11
C ARG A 66 4.88 6.49 -1.52
N ILE A 67 3.91 5.60 -1.67
CA ILE A 67 3.25 5.44 -2.96
C ILE A 67 2.08 6.40 -3.01
N VAL A 68 1.77 6.86 -4.21
CA VAL A 68 0.67 7.79 -4.43
C VAL A 68 -0.32 7.11 -5.38
N LEU A 69 -1.56 7.02 -4.96
CA LEU A 69 -2.63 6.42 -5.76
C LEU A 69 -3.59 7.49 -6.22
N ASP A 70 -3.91 7.46 -7.51
CA ASP A 70 -4.97 8.30 -8.07
C ASP A 70 -6.30 7.63 -7.75
N VAL A 71 -7.16 8.33 -7.02
CA VAL A 71 -8.41 7.79 -6.53
C VAL A 71 -9.55 8.70 -6.97
N PRO A 72 -10.39 8.28 -7.92
CA PRO A 72 -11.58 9.07 -8.26
C PRO A 72 -12.53 9.12 -7.07
N GLN A 73 -13.20 10.26 -6.92
CA GLN A 73 -14.12 10.49 -5.82
C GLN A 73 -13.43 10.29 -4.47
N LEU A 74 -12.36 11.04 -4.28
CA LEU A 74 -11.44 10.88 -3.15
C LEU A 74 -12.15 10.88 -1.79
N GLU A 75 -13.08 11.81 -1.55
CA GLU A 75 -13.72 11.92 -0.24
C GLU A 75 -14.68 10.75 0.04
N GLU A 76 -15.30 10.19 -0.99
CA GLU A 76 -16.10 8.97 -0.82
C GLU A 76 -15.21 7.79 -0.48
N ALA A 77 -14.07 7.66 -1.15
CA ALA A 77 -13.11 6.60 -0.86
C ALA A 77 -12.56 6.73 0.57
N ALA A 78 -12.24 7.95 1.00
CA ALA A 78 -11.76 8.20 2.36
C ALA A 78 -12.81 7.82 3.40
N ALA A 79 -14.08 8.18 3.16
CA ALA A 79 -15.16 7.82 4.06
C ALA A 79 -15.34 6.30 4.15
N GLY A 80 -15.19 5.60 3.02
CA GLY A 80 -15.26 4.14 3.01
C GLY A 80 -14.15 3.48 3.81
N LEU A 81 -12.95 4.02 3.73
CA LEU A 81 -11.82 3.51 4.52
C LEU A 81 -12.05 3.75 6.02
N THR A 82 -12.53 4.94 6.38
CA THR A 82 -12.85 5.26 7.77
C THR A 82 -13.91 4.31 8.31
N ALA A 83 -14.93 4.02 7.51
CA ALA A 83 -16.01 3.10 7.90
C ALA A 83 -15.50 1.68 8.12
N ARG A 84 -14.37 1.31 7.51
CA ARG A 84 -13.75 0.00 7.68
C ARG A 84 -12.67 0.01 8.78
N GLY A 85 -12.58 1.09 9.55
CA GLY A 85 -11.68 1.17 10.69
C GLY A 85 -10.29 1.71 10.38
N GLU A 86 -10.06 2.18 9.15
CA GLU A 86 -8.76 2.76 8.82
C GLU A 86 -8.71 4.22 9.26
N ARG A 87 -7.55 4.65 9.73
CA ARG A 87 -7.31 6.06 10.03
C ARG A 87 -6.93 6.77 8.75
N VAL A 88 -7.62 7.85 8.42
CA VAL A 88 -7.35 8.65 7.23
C VAL A 88 -7.00 10.07 7.67
N ASP A 89 -5.79 10.49 7.35
CA ASP A 89 -5.29 11.83 7.68
C ASP A 89 -5.26 12.71 6.42
N GLY A 90 -4.87 13.97 6.59
CA GLY A 90 -4.72 14.92 5.51
C GLY A 90 -5.89 15.87 5.37
N PRO A 91 -5.71 17.00 4.64
CA PRO A 91 -6.79 17.97 4.46
C PRO A 91 -7.82 17.46 3.46
N ALA A 92 -9.08 17.49 3.84
CA ALA A 92 -10.17 17.07 2.96
C ALA A 92 -10.16 17.88 1.66
N GLY A 93 -10.45 17.21 0.55
CA GLY A 93 -10.56 17.84 -0.77
C GLY A 93 -9.25 18.03 -1.50
N SER A 94 -8.13 17.66 -0.91
CA SER A 94 -6.81 17.86 -1.51
C SER A 94 -6.07 16.54 -1.66
N TRP A 95 -5.63 15.97 -0.55
CA TRP A 95 -5.00 14.65 -0.53
C TRP A 95 -5.32 14.00 0.80
N ARG A 96 -5.23 12.68 0.84
CA ARG A 96 -5.47 11.94 2.08
C ARG A 96 -4.33 10.95 2.26
N LEU A 97 -4.05 10.61 3.50
CA LEU A 97 -2.97 9.69 3.85
C LEU A 97 -3.52 8.55 4.67
N VAL A 98 -3.20 7.34 4.28
CA VAL A 98 -3.52 6.13 5.03
C VAL A 98 -2.23 5.33 5.18
N GLU A 99 -2.15 4.50 6.22
CA GLU A 99 -1.02 3.62 6.43
C GLU A 99 -1.49 2.18 6.42
N ASP A 100 -0.64 1.29 5.91
CA ASP A 100 -0.90 -0.12 6.06
C ASP A 100 -0.64 -0.54 7.52
N PRO A 101 -0.92 -1.82 7.92
CA PRO A 101 -0.73 -2.21 9.32
C PRO A 101 0.70 -2.07 9.86
N TRP A 102 1.69 -1.87 9.00
CA TRP A 102 3.10 -1.72 9.40
C TRP A 102 3.62 -0.32 9.18
N SER A 103 2.71 0.66 9.07
CA SER A 103 3.05 2.07 8.93
C SER A 103 3.71 2.43 7.59
N ASN A 104 3.53 1.63 6.56
CA ASN A 104 3.92 2.04 5.22
C ASN A 104 2.90 3.06 4.72
N PRO A 105 3.33 4.28 4.37
CA PRO A 105 2.38 5.34 4.03
C PRO A 105 1.89 5.25 2.59
N ILE A 106 0.60 5.49 2.40
CA ILE A 106 -0.03 5.54 1.08
C ILE A 106 -0.78 6.86 0.97
N GLU A 107 -0.41 7.67 0.00
CA GLU A 107 -1.09 8.93 -0.27
C GLU A 107 -2.17 8.69 -1.32
N LEU A 108 -3.37 9.21 -1.05
CA LEU A 108 -4.48 9.16 -1.99
C LEU A 108 -4.73 10.56 -2.49
N PHE A 109 -4.86 10.73 -3.81
CA PHE A 109 -5.20 12.02 -4.39
C PHE A 109 -6.15 11.80 -5.56
N GLU A 110 -6.83 12.86 -5.93
CA GLU A 110 -7.74 12.80 -7.07
C GLU A 110 -7.18 13.67 -8.19
N ALA A 111 -6.88 13.06 -9.32
CA ALA A 111 -6.41 13.77 -10.49
C ALA A 111 -7.56 14.57 -11.09
N LYS A 112 -7.27 15.79 -11.51
CA LYS A 112 -8.29 16.69 -12.08
C LYS A 112 -8.08 16.91 -13.54
#